data_9bf5ce33289a4e86ab5aa82a5465e240
#
_entry.id   9bf5ce33289a4e86ab5aa82a5465e240
#
_cell.length_a   1.000
_cell.length_b   1.000
_cell.length_c   1.000
_cell.angle_alpha   90.00
_cell.angle_beta   90.00
_cell.angle_gamma   90.00
#
_symmetry.space_group_name_H-M   'P 1'
#
loop_
_entity.id
_entity.type
_entity.pdbx_description
1 polymer ?
#
loop_
_entity_poly.entity_id
_entity_poly.type
_entity_poly.pdbx_seq_one_letter_code
_entity_poly.pdbx_strand_id
1 'polypeptide(L)'
;ARVNARMIHISTDYVFSGDHRRPYEISDATGPLSVYGKSKLAGESAVLTALPGAFVVRTSWVYTGGNGTDFVAVMRRLAASDQAIDVVDDQTGSPTYAGDLVSSLLEIAAGGVAGPVLHVANVGAVSRWEQARAVFAEVGADPERVRPVSTAQFPRPARRPVYSALSMAGSVRAGLSPLRPWRD
;
A
#
# COMPACT_ATOMS: atom_id res chain seq x y z
N ALA A 1 11.26 -9.39 24.50
CA ALA A 1 11.10 -8.43 25.40
C ALA A 1 12.13 -8.27 26.56
N ARG A 2 13.39 -8.75 26.38
CA ARG A 2 14.46 -8.56 27.41
C ARG A 2 14.86 -7.09 27.62
N VAL A 3 14.55 -6.22 26.67
CA VAL A 3 14.97 -4.80 26.67
C VAL A 3 13.79 -3.83 26.65
N ASN A 4 12.58 -4.32 26.88
CA ASN A 4 11.33 -3.52 26.88
C ASN A 4 11.16 -2.65 25.61
N ALA A 5 11.63 -3.13 24.46
CA ALA A 5 11.53 -2.42 23.20
C ALA A 5 10.13 -2.61 22.58
N ARG A 6 9.61 -1.56 21.95
CA ARG A 6 8.38 -1.61 21.16
C ARG A 6 8.69 -2.21 19.78
N MET A 7 7.90 -3.19 19.35
CA MET A 7 8.03 -3.81 18.03
C MET A 7 6.93 -3.32 17.10
N ILE A 8 7.31 -2.91 15.89
CA ILE A 8 6.39 -2.59 14.80
C ILE A 8 6.73 -3.53 13.63
N HIS A 9 5.77 -4.37 13.25
CA HIS A 9 5.89 -5.31 12.14
C HIS A 9 5.18 -4.76 10.90
N ILE A 10 5.93 -4.55 9.82
CA ILE A 10 5.34 -4.08 8.56
C ILE A 10 4.68 -5.26 7.82
N SER A 11 3.40 -5.09 7.50
CA SER A 11 2.60 -6.02 6.71
C SER A 11 2.10 -5.36 5.42
N THR A 12 1.12 -5.95 4.76
CA THR A 12 0.70 -5.60 3.40
C THR A 12 -0.82 -5.66 3.24
N ASP A 13 -1.33 -4.88 2.30
CA ASP A 13 -2.70 -4.97 1.76
C ASP A 13 -3.02 -6.35 1.15
N TYR A 14 -2.01 -7.12 0.71
CA TYR A 14 -2.18 -8.45 0.13
C TYR A 14 -2.60 -9.54 1.12
N VAL A 15 -2.81 -9.20 2.38
CA VAL A 15 -3.48 -10.07 3.36
C VAL A 15 -4.99 -10.19 3.08
N PHE A 16 -5.55 -9.30 2.27
CA PHE A 16 -6.97 -9.31 1.87
C PHE A 16 -7.20 -10.06 0.56
N SER A 17 -8.45 -10.54 0.35
CA SER A 17 -8.85 -11.32 -0.83
C SER A 17 -8.96 -10.50 -2.12
N GLY A 18 -9.25 -9.21 -1.99
CA GLY A 18 -9.45 -8.34 -3.15
C GLY A 18 -10.89 -8.30 -3.70
N ASP A 19 -11.87 -8.84 -2.98
CA ASP A 19 -13.26 -8.98 -3.45
C ASP A 19 -14.15 -7.77 -3.10
N HIS A 20 -13.66 -6.85 -2.28
CA HIS A 20 -14.40 -5.64 -1.93
C HIS A 20 -14.39 -4.61 -3.07
N ARG A 21 -15.35 -3.69 -2.99
CA ARG A 21 -15.44 -2.49 -3.84
C ARG A 21 -15.34 -1.20 -3.01
N ARG A 22 -14.87 -1.31 -1.78
CA ARG A 22 -14.58 -0.22 -0.86
C ARG A 22 -13.23 -0.47 -0.18
N PRO A 23 -12.57 0.57 0.35
CA PRO A 23 -11.34 0.38 1.11
C PRO A 23 -11.53 -0.60 2.28
N TYR A 24 -10.56 -1.49 2.46
CA TYR A 24 -10.56 -2.47 3.53
C TYR A 24 -10.37 -1.80 4.88
N GLU A 25 -11.25 -2.11 5.81
CA GLU A 25 -11.13 -1.76 7.23
C GLU A 25 -10.21 -2.77 7.96
N ILE A 26 -9.67 -2.34 9.13
CA ILE A 26 -8.83 -3.22 9.96
C ILE A 26 -9.58 -4.51 10.36
N SER A 27 -10.89 -4.40 10.60
CA SER A 27 -11.77 -5.49 11.03
C SER A 27 -12.25 -6.41 9.90
N ASP A 28 -11.98 -6.08 8.63
CA ASP A 28 -12.39 -6.93 7.52
C ASP A 28 -11.63 -8.27 7.53
N ALA A 29 -12.32 -9.32 7.10
CA ALA A 29 -11.75 -10.65 7.03
C ALA A 29 -10.55 -10.70 6.06
N THR A 30 -9.46 -11.32 6.49
CA THR A 30 -8.31 -11.58 5.64
C THR A 30 -8.54 -12.82 4.79
N GLY A 31 -7.92 -12.85 3.57
CA GLY A 31 -8.09 -13.96 2.63
C GLY A 31 -7.02 -13.90 1.52
N PRO A 32 -5.71 -14.02 1.84
CA PRO A 32 -4.62 -13.76 0.90
C PRO A 32 -4.62 -14.74 -0.28
N LEU A 33 -4.52 -14.20 -1.50
CA LEU A 33 -4.52 -14.95 -2.75
C LEU A 33 -3.15 -15.53 -3.13
N SER A 34 -2.06 -14.91 -2.66
CA SER A 34 -0.69 -15.23 -3.02
C SER A 34 0.10 -15.83 -1.87
N VAL A 35 1.19 -16.54 -2.18
CA VAL A 35 2.15 -17.03 -1.18
C VAL A 35 2.72 -15.87 -0.36
N TYR A 36 3.02 -14.75 -1.00
CA TYR A 36 3.47 -13.53 -0.31
C TYR A 36 2.45 -13.06 0.74
N GLY A 37 1.18 -12.88 0.34
CA GLY A 37 0.12 -12.47 1.28
C GLY A 37 -0.07 -13.46 2.42
N LYS A 38 -0.05 -14.76 2.13
CA LYS A 38 -0.14 -15.82 3.15
C LYS A 38 1.02 -15.77 4.15
N SER A 39 2.26 -15.59 3.67
CA SER A 39 3.44 -15.50 4.52
C SER A 39 3.40 -14.24 5.41
N LYS A 40 2.94 -13.12 4.87
CA LYS A 40 2.79 -11.87 5.64
C LYS A 40 1.73 -12.00 6.72
N LEU A 41 0.57 -12.59 6.40
CA LEU A 41 -0.50 -12.84 7.38
C LEU A 41 -0.05 -13.81 8.48
N ALA A 42 0.68 -14.87 8.14
CA ALA A 42 1.27 -15.78 9.13
C ALA A 42 2.27 -15.04 10.04
N GLY A 43 3.05 -14.11 9.47
CA GLY A 43 3.95 -13.23 10.23
C GLY A 43 3.21 -12.31 11.20
N GLU A 44 2.07 -11.72 10.80
CA GLU A 44 1.21 -10.92 11.70
C GLU A 44 0.81 -11.75 12.94
N SER A 45 0.27 -12.95 12.70
CA SER A 45 -0.19 -13.84 13.76
C SER A 45 0.96 -14.26 14.68
N ALA A 46 2.10 -14.66 14.10
CA ALA A 46 3.28 -15.08 14.86
C ALA A 46 3.83 -13.96 15.75
N VAL A 47 3.92 -12.74 15.24
CA VAL A 47 4.41 -11.58 15.99
C VAL A 47 3.48 -11.24 17.14
N LEU A 48 2.16 -11.16 16.90
CA LEU A 48 1.18 -10.81 17.93
C LEU A 48 1.07 -11.91 19.02
N THR A 49 1.25 -13.18 18.63
CA THR A 49 1.29 -14.28 19.60
C THR A 49 2.53 -14.22 20.48
N ALA A 50 3.70 -13.99 19.88
CA ALA A 50 4.97 -13.96 20.61
C ALA A 50 5.14 -12.68 21.44
N LEU A 51 4.55 -11.57 21.01
CA LEU A 51 4.68 -10.26 21.62
C LEU A 51 3.34 -9.49 21.54
N PRO A 52 2.41 -9.72 22.49
CA PRO A 52 1.07 -9.10 22.46
C PRO A 52 1.07 -7.56 22.43
N GLY A 53 2.16 -6.91 22.88
CA GLY A 53 2.34 -5.45 22.79
C GLY A 53 2.95 -4.95 21.48
N ALA A 54 3.15 -5.82 20.49
CA ALA A 54 3.63 -5.39 19.17
C ALA A 54 2.54 -4.73 18.35
N PHE A 55 2.95 -3.89 17.40
CA PHE A 55 2.08 -3.34 16.36
C PHE A 55 2.32 -4.05 15.03
N VAL A 56 1.25 -4.32 14.30
CA VAL A 56 1.24 -4.72 12.90
C VAL A 56 0.74 -3.55 12.07
N VAL A 57 1.56 -3.07 11.14
CA VAL A 57 1.21 -1.98 10.23
C VAL A 57 1.05 -2.53 8.82
N ARG A 58 -0.19 -2.60 8.33
CA ARG A 58 -0.51 -2.93 6.94
C ARG A 58 -0.40 -1.66 6.10
N THR A 59 0.39 -1.73 5.05
CA THR A 59 0.58 -0.65 4.07
C THR A 59 0.48 -1.19 2.65
N SER A 60 0.42 -0.30 1.65
CA SER A 60 0.29 -0.70 0.26
C SER A 60 1.05 0.24 -0.67
N TRP A 61 1.51 -0.27 -1.80
CA TRP A 61 2.03 0.48 -2.95
C TRP A 61 3.04 1.56 -2.57
N VAL A 62 3.97 1.24 -1.67
CA VAL A 62 4.96 2.18 -1.14
C VAL A 62 5.86 2.70 -2.26
N TYR A 63 6.06 4.01 -2.31
CA TYR A 63 6.97 4.67 -3.24
C TYR A 63 7.79 5.75 -2.54
N THR A 64 8.97 6.06 -3.09
CA THR A 64 9.92 6.98 -2.48
C THR A 64 9.94 8.36 -3.13
N GLY A 65 9.38 8.49 -4.35
CA GLY A 65 9.48 9.71 -5.16
C GLY A 65 10.86 9.99 -5.75
N GLY A 66 11.85 9.14 -5.44
CA GLY A 66 13.24 9.26 -5.91
C GLY A 66 13.55 8.44 -7.17
N ASN A 67 14.83 8.06 -7.34
CA ASN A 67 15.33 7.27 -8.45
C ASN A 67 15.36 5.75 -8.15
N GLY A 68 14.46 5.27 -7.31
CA GLY A 68 14.35 3.87 -6.91
C GLY A 68 13.83 2.93 -8.00
N THR A 69 13.40 1.75 -7.57
CA THR A 69 12.78 0.71 -8.43
C THR A 69 11.29 0.56 -8.17
N ASP A 70 10.71 1.44 -7.35
CA ASP A 70 9.28 1.45 -7.10
C ASP A 70 8.48 1.90 -8.35
N PHE A 71 7.18 1.70 -8.31
CA PHE A 71 6.32 1.94 -9.47
C PHE A 71 6.40 3.39 -9.96
N VAL A 72 6.39 4.38 -9.07
CA VAL A 72 6.47 5.81 -9.42
C VAL A 72 7.80 6.13 -10.09
N ALA A 73 8.92 5.63 -9.54
CA ALA A 73 10.26 5.81 -10.12
C ALA A 73 10.36 5.16 -11.52
N VAL A 74 9.74 4.00 -11.73
CA VAL A 74 9.68 3.36 -13.05
C VAL A 74 8.86 4.20 -14.02
N MET A 75 7.68 4.69 -13.63
CA MET A 75 6.84 5.53 -14.49
C MET A 75 7.53 6.83 -14.88
N ARG A 76 8.23 7.48 -13.94
CA ARG A 76 9.03 8.69 -14.24
C ARG A 76 10.11 8.44 -15.29
N ARG A 77 10.82 7.29 -15.21
CA ARG A 77 11.82 6.93 -16.25
C ARG A 77 11.18 6.68 -17.61
N LEU A 78 10.03 6.00 -17.65
CA LEU A 78 9.30 5.74 -18.89
C LEU A 78 8.70 7.03 -19.49
N ALA A 79 8.31 7.97 -18.65
CA ALA A 79 7.80 9.28 -19.09
C ALA A 79 8.87 10.08 -19.86
N ALA A 80 10.15 9.88 -19.57
CA ALA A 80 11.27 10.54 -20.26
C ALA A 80 11.50 10.06 -21.71
N SER A 81 10.86 8.94 -22.13
CA SER A 81 10.87 8.48 -23.53
C SER A 81 9.58 8.90 -24.23
N ASP A 82 9.53 8.81 -25.57
CA ASP A 82 8.32 9.10 -26.36
C ASP A 82 7.41 7.88 -26.58
N GLN A 83 7.74 6.73 -25.98
CA GLN A 83 7.01 5.51 -26.18
C GLN A 83 5.70 5.47 -25.40
N ALA A 84 4.64 4.91 -26.01
CA ALA A 84 3.43 4.54 -25.29
C ALA A 84 3.70 3.31 -24.42
N ILE A 85 3.05 3.25 -23.27
CA ILE A 85 3.17 2.13 -22.32
C ILE A 85 1.79 1.58 -21.98
N ASP A 86 1.74 0.28 -21.71
CA ASP A 86 0.53 -0.41 -21.28
C ASP A 86 0.57 -0.64 -19.77
N VAL A 87 -0.48 -0.22 -19.06
CA VAL A 87 -0.58 -0.35 -17.60
C VAL A 87 -1.94 -0.92 -17.23
N VAL A 88 -1.97 -1.86 -16.29
CA VAL A 88 -3.21 -2.51 -15.84
C VAL A 88 -4.14 -1.51 -15.17
N ASP A 89 -5.43 -1.55 -15.53
CA ASP A 89 -6.48 -0.67 -15.00
C ASP A 89 -7.43 -1.40 -14.04
N ASP A 90 -7.38 -2.71 -13.99
CA ASP A 90 -8.23 -3.58 -13.18
C ASP A 90 -7.60 -3.99 -11.83
N GLN A 91 -6.59 -3.25 -11.36
CA GLN A 91 -5.99 -3.39 -10.04
C GLN A 91 -6.03 -2.04 -9.31
N THR A 92 -6.83 -1.96 -8.26
CA THR A 92 -7.02 -0.75 -7.45
C THR A 92 -6.38 -0.91 -6.07
N GLY A 93 -5.65 0.10 -5.61
CA GLY A 93 -4.98 0.12 -4.32
C GLY A 93 -4.78 1.54 -3.79
N SER A 94 -4.04 1.66 -2.69
CA SER A 94 -3.68 2.95 -2.09
C SER A 94 -2.17 3.18 -2.23
N PRO A 95 -1.71 4.12 -3.08
CA PRO A 95 -0.32 4.53 -3.08
C PRO A 95 0.07 5.11 -1.72
N THR A 96 1.28 4.82 -1.25
CA THR A 96 1.77 5.30 0.04
C THR A 96 3.15 5.90 -0.13
N TYR A 97 3.30 7.19 0.14
CA TYR A 97 4.59 7.84 0.16
C TYR A 97 5.42 7.37 1.36
N ALA A 98 6.66 6.96 1.12
CA ALA A 98 7.52 6.38 2.17
C ALA A 98 7.78 7.36 3.32
N GLY A 99 7.88 8.68 3.04
CA GLY A 99 8.03 9.71 4.07
C GLY A 99 6.83 9.77 5.03
N ASP A 100 5.62 9.70 4.48
CA ASP A 100 4.39 9.68 5.29
C ASP A 100 4.26 8.39 6.10
N LEU A 101 4.62 7.25 5.52
CA LEU A 101 4.70 5.97 6.25
C LEU A 101 5.69 6.06 7.42
N VAL A 102 6.89 6.58 7.19
CA VAL A 102 7.92 6.76 8.24
C VAL A 102 7.40 7.66 9.36
N SER A 103 6.74 8.77 9.04
CA SER A 103 6.15 9.68 10.03
C SER A 103 5.13 8.94 10.92
N SER A 104 4.24 8.13 10.32
CA SER A 104 3.29 7.30 11.06
C SER A 104 3.97 6.25 11.94
N LEU A 105 5.04 5.61 11.46
CA LEU A 105 5.81 4.63 12.24
C LEU A 105 6.48 5.27 13.45
N LEU A 106 7.01 6.49 13.31
CA LEU A 106 7.59 7.26 14.42
C LEU A 106 6.53 7.67 15.42
N GLU A 107 5.34 8.07 14.98
CA GLU A 107 4.20 8.39 15.84
C GLU A 107 3.77 7.15 16.66
N ILE A 108 3.63 5.98 16.04
CA ILE A 108 3.35 4.71 16.72
C ILE A 108 4.46 4.39 17.73
N ALA A 109 5.72 4.58 17.37
CA ALA A 109 6.87 4.32 18.23
C ALA A 109 6.92 5.27 19.43
N ALA A 110 6.53 6.53 19.26
CA ALA A 110 6.47 7.52 20.36
C ALA A 110 5.39 7.18 21.39
N GLY A 111 4.30 6.52 21.00
CA GLY A 111 3.19 6.11 21.89
C GLY A 111 1.96 6.96 21.72
N GLY A 112 0.87 6.58 22.39
CA GLY A 112 -0.43 7.26 22.27
C GLY A 112 -1.38 6.65 21.23
N VAL A 113 -0.88 5.79 20.35
CA VAL A 113 -1.71 5.04 19.39
C VAL A 113 -2.13 3.70 19.99
N ALA A 114 -3.41 3.35 19.85
CA ALA A 114 -3.99 2.12 20.39
C ALA A 114 -4.11 1.01 19.35
N GLY A 115 -4.29 -0.23 19.83
CA GLY A 115 -4.59 -1.43 19.01
C GLY A 115 -3.35 -2.11 18.43
N PRO A 116 -3.43 -3.42 18.20
CA PRO A 116 -2.31 -4.17 17.68
C PRO A 116 -2.18 -4.10 16.15
N VAL A 117 -3.25 -3.83 15.40
CA VAL A 117 -3.24 -3.78 13.93
C VAL A 117 -3.69 -2.41 13.45
N LEU A 118 -2.92 -1.83 12.56
CA LEU A 118 -3.17 -0.52 11.98
C LEU A 118 -3.03 -0.58 10.46
N HIS A 119 -3.77 0.25 9.75
CA HIS A 119 -3.57 0.54 8.34
C HIS A 119 -2.86 1.88 8.19
N VAL A 120 -1.81 1.94 7.38
CA VAL A 120 -1.07 3.17 7.06
C VAL A 120 -0.92 3.26 5.55
N ALA A 121 -1.72 4.12 4.92
CA ALA A 121 -1.69 4.41 3.50
C ALA A 121 -2.18 5.83 3.25
N ASN A 122 -1.67 6.52 2.22
CA ASN A 122 -2.22 7.81 1.84
C ASN A 122 -3.69 7.68 1.41
N VAL A 123 -4.45 8.73 1.64
CA VAL A 123 -5.90 8.72 1.39
C VAL A 123 -6.19 8.63 -0.12
N GLY A 124 -7.13 7.77 -0.46
CA GLY A 124 -7.62 7.55 -1.82
C GLY A 124 -7.36 6.14 -2.33
N ALA A 125 -8.20 5.73 -3.29
CA ALA A 125 -8.06 4.50 -4.03
C ALA A 125 -7.88 4.85 -5.51
N VAL A 126 -6.97 4.17 -6.19
CA VAL A 126 -6.59 4.48 -7.57
C VAL A 126 -6.18 3.21 -8.30
N SER A 127 -6.46 3.11 -9.61
CA SER A 127 -5.89 2.03 -10.43
C SER A 127 -4.41 2.28 -10.72
N ARG A 128 -3.68 1.22 -11.10
CA ARG A 128 -2.29 1.38 -11.55
C ARG A 128 -2.19 2.27 -12.78
N TRP A 129 -3.15 2.16 -13.70
CA TRP A 129 -3.22 3.01 -14.87
C TRP A 129 -3.41 4.49 -14.52
N GLU A 130 -4.38 4.80 -13.66
CA GLU A 130 -4.60 6.19 -13.21
C GLU A 130 -3.39 6.75 -12.45
N GLN A 131 -2.73 5.93 -11.60
CA GLN A 131 -1.51 6.32 -10.92
C GLN A 131 -0.38 6.65 -11.91
N ALA A 132 -0.20 5.82 -12.95
CA ALA A 132 0.81 6.06 -13.99
C ALA A 132 0.53 7.36 -14.77
N ARG A 133 -0.74 7.59 -15.16
CA ARG A 133 -1.16 8.84 -15.83
C ARG A 133 -0.88 10.07 -14.98
N ALA A 134 -1.14 9.99 -13.69
CA ALA A 134 -0.84 11.07 -12.76
C ALA A 134 0.67 11.36 -12.70
N VAL A 135 1.51 10.33 -12.67
CA VAL A 135 2.99 10.50 -12.70
C VAL A 135 3.45 11.15 -14.00
N PHE A 136 2.90 10.73 -15.16
CA PHE A 136 3.22 11.34 -16.46
C PHE A 136 2.84 12.83 -16.48
N ALA A 137 1.62 13.16 -16.05
CA ALA A 137 1.17 14.55 -15.99
C ALA A 137 2.06 15.41 -15.08
N GLU A 138 2.45 14.89 -13.92
CA GLU A 138 3.26 15.62 -12.94
C GLU A 138 4.67 15.96 -13.46
N VAL A 139 5.25 15.10 -14.30
CA VAL A 139 6.56 15.35 -14.92
C VAL A 139 6.47 16.05 -16.27
N GLY A 140 5.28 16.53 -16.68
CA GLY A 140 5.06 17.24 -17.94
C GLY A 140 5.04 16.37 -19.20
N ALA A 141 4.93 15.05 -19.04
CA ALA A 141 4.76 14.11 -20.15
C ALA A 141 3.27 13.93 -20.49
N ASP A 142 2.97 13.52 -21.73
CA ASP A 142 1.60 13.26 -22.16
C ASP A 142 0.99 12.03 -21.48
N PRO A 143 -0.05 12.17 -20.63
CA PRO A 143 -0.72 11.05 -19.96
C PRO A 143 -1.45 10.11 -20.93
N GLU A 144 -1.80 10.54 -22.15
CA GLU A 144 -2.48 9.69 -23.14
C GLU A 144 -1.56 8.59 -23.70
N ARG A 145 -0.26 8.70 -23.48
CA ARG A 145 0.72 7.65 -23.80
C ARG A 145 0.59 6.43 -22.87
N VAL A 146 -0.12 6.55 -21.74
CA VAL A 146 -0.39 5.46 -20.80
C VAL A 146 -1.71 4.82 -21.18
N ARG A 147 -1.65 3.63 -21.81
CA ARG A 147 -2.84 2.91 -22.30
C ARG A 147 -3.35 1.92 -21.24
N PRO A 148 -4.68 1.87 -21.00
CA PRO A 148 -5.24 0.91 -20.06
C PRO A 148 -5.27 -0.49 -20.67
N VAL A 149 -4.92 -1.48 -19.87
CA VAL A 149 -4.99 -2.90 -20.23
C VAL A 149 -5.51 -3.72 -19.05
N SER A 150 -6.04 -4.91 -19.32
CA SER A 150 -6.47 -5.82 -18.25
C SER A 150 -5.31 -6.68 -17.74
N THR A 151 -5.39 -7.13 -16.49
CA THR A 151 -4.46 -8.11 -15.90
C THR A 151 -4.37 -9.40 -16.75
N ALA A 152 -5.45 -9.78 -17.45
CA ALA A 152 -5.46 -10.95 -18.32
C ALA A 152 -4.47 -10.82 -19.51
N GLN A 153 -4.19 -9.61 -19.97
CA GLN A 153 -3.21 -9.33 -21.03
C GLN A 153 -1.76 -9.38 -20.54
N PHE A 154 -1.56 -9.27 -19.22
CA PHE A 154 -0.23 -9.34 -18.58
C PHE A 154 -0.21 -10.36 -17.43
N PRO A 155 -0.35 -11.66 -17.74
CA PRO A 155 -0.39 -12.70 -16.72
C PRO A 155 0.91 -12.72 -15.91
N ARG A 156 0.76 -12.80 -14.59
CA ARG A 156 1.86 -12.88 -13.63
C ARG A 156 1.77 -14.21 -12.87
N PRO A 157 2.89 -14.84 -12.48
CA PRO A 157 2.88 -16.06 -11.71
C PRO A 157 2.12 -15.94 -10.38
N ALA A 158 2.23 -14.79 -9.71
CA ALA A 158 1.52 -14.51 -8.47
C ALA A 158 0.22 -13.74 -8.75
N ARG A 159 -0.91 -14.31 -8.33
CA ARG A 159 -2.22 -13.66 -8.38
C ARG A 159 -2.23 -12.41 -7.49
N ARG A 160 -2.74 -11.31 -8.04
CA ARG A 160 -2.88 -10.03 -7.32
C ARG A 160 -4.36 -9.75 -7.05
N PRO A 161 -4.70 -9.12 -5.91
CA PRO A 161 -6.06 -8.69 -5.64
C PRO A 161 -6.49 -7.62 -6.67
N VAL A 162 -7.75 -7.67 -7.09
CA VAL A 162 -8.36 -6.66 -7.97
C VAL A 162 -8.54 -5.35 -7.22
N TYR A 163 -8.92 -5.42 -5.95
CA TYR A 163 -9.09 -4.26 -5.09
C TYR A 163 -8.38 -4.49 -3.75
N SER A 164 -7.42 -3.64 -3.39
CA SER A 164 -6.68 -3.76 -2.12
C SER A 164 -6.49 -2.42 -1.39
N ALA A 165 -7.26 -1.39 -1.76
CA ALA A 165 -7.16 -0.11 -1.09
C ALA A 165 -7.47 -0.24 0.42
N LEU A 166 -6.73 0.49 1.25
CA LEU A 166 -6.82 0.46 2.70
C LEU A 166 -7.55 1.71 3.23
N SER A 167 -8.43 1.52 4.21
CA SER A 167 -9.05 2.61 4.97
C SER A 167 -8.17 2.97 6.17
N MET A 168 -7.89 4.25 6.34
CA MET A 168 -7.21 4.79 7.52
C MET A 168 -8.15 5.04 8.70
N ALA A 169 -9.49 4.94 8.51
CA ALA A 169 -10.47 5.34 9.51
C ALA A 169 -10.28 4.64 10.87
N GLY A 170 -9.99 3.33 10.85
CA GLY A 170 -9.71 2.56 12.06
C GLY A 170 -8.45 3.04 12.78
N SER A 171 -7.39 3.34 12.05
CA SER A 171 -6.11 3.83 12.59
C SER A 171 -6.23 5.24 13.17
N VAL A 172 -7.02 6.11 12.52
CA VAL A 172 -7.31 7.46 13.03
C VAL A 172 -8.12 7.38 14.33
N ARG A 173 -9.14 6.52 14.39
CA ARG A 173 -9.86 6.27 15.67
C ARG A 173 -8.97 5.70 16.76
N ALA A 174 -7.90 5.00 16.41
CA ALA A 174 -6.89 4.48 17.33
C ALA A 174 -5.87 5.54 17.80
N GLY A 175 -5.97 6.77 17.31
CA GLY A 175 -5.13 7.90 17.69
C GLY A 175 -4.00 8.22 16.72
N LEU A 176 -3.91 7.54 15.55
CA LEU A 176 -2.92 7.87 14.53
C LEU A 176 -3.35 9.08 13.71
N SER A 177 -2.42 9.97 13.41
CA SER A 177 -2.68 11.12 12.53
C SER A 177 -3.12 10.68 11.13
N PRO A 178 -4.15 11.33 10.54
CA PRO A 178 -4.55 11.03 9.17
C PRO A 178 -3.45 11.43 8.18
N LEU A 179 -3.22 10.60 7.17
CA LEU A 179 -2.33 10.94 6.07
C LEU A 179 -3.06 11.77 5.01
N ARG A 180 -2.30 12.55 4.25
CA ARG A 180 -2.78 13.34 3.13
C ARG A 180 -3.27 12.46 1.96
N PRO A 181 -4.01 13.02 0.98
CA PRO A 181 -4.29 12.34 -0.28
C PRO A 181 -3.00 11.90 -0.99
N TRP A 182 -3.06 10.79 -1.72
CA TRP A 182 -1.89 10.23 -2.41
C TRP A 182 -1.33 11.13 -3.53
N ARG A 183 -2.10 12.13 -3.99
CA ARG A 183 -1.68 13.09 -5.02
C ARG A 183 -0.92 14.30 -4.48
N ASP A 184 -0.96 14.53 -3.17
CA ASP A 184 -0.30 15.66 -2.50
C ASP A 184 1.13 15.28 -2.10
#